data_21d7edca6ec41b6e908f4fec246f59b1
#
_entry.id   21d7edca6ec41b6e908f4fec246f59b1
#
_cell.length_a   1.000
_cell.length_b   1.000
_cell.length_c   1.000
_cell.angle_alpha   90.00
_cell.angle_beta   90.00
_cell.angle_gamma   90.00
#
_symmetry.space_group_name_H-M   'P 1'
#
loop_
_entity.id
_entity.type
_entity.pdbx_description
1 polymer ?
#
loop_
_entity_poly.entity_id
_entity_poly.type
_entity_poly.pdbx_seq_one_letter_code
_entity_poly.pdbx_strand_id
1 'polypeptide(L)'
;MVRTQQPQQQDATAVSALSASISDGKKHLLLSASGSVATIKLPNILRALGEAHDPSRLSIRVVLTHSAEHFLAGQAEEQPTLEAIRAIPCVDAVYGDADEWGPRPWKRGEGILHIELRKWADMLVIAPLSANTLAKITNGICNNLLTSVVRAWDTDGVVEGRGKRIIVCPAMNTAMWRHPITAKQIRTLEKDWGAGSTQGEGDGGWFEVMPPQEMKLACGDVGVGGMVDWKQVVKAIELRLDLSQDQLGQPT
;
A
#
# COMPACT_ATOMS: atom_id res chain seq x y z
N MET A 1 17.35 -21.49 -35.26
CA MET A 1 16.78 -22.10 -34.07
C MET A 1 17.02 -21.13 -32.90
N VAL A 2 16.04 -20.30 -32.59
CA VAL A 2 16.09 -19.36 -31.46
C VAL A 2 15.60 -20.13 -30.24
N ARG A 3 16.46 -20.33 -29.25
CA ARG A 3 16.09 -20.89 -27.95
C ARG A 3 15.31 -19.82 -27.17
N THR A 4 14.01 -19.93 -27.11
CA THR A 4 13.15 -19.25 -26.19
C THR A 4 13.50 -19.71 -24.77
N GLN A 5 14.08 -18.83 -23.96
CA GLN A 5 14.29 -19.06 -22.53
C GLN A 5 12.92 -19.07 -21.83
N GLN A 6 12.70 -20.09 -21.02
CA GLN A 6 11.46 -20.36 -20.32
C GLN A 6 11.30 -19.42 -19.09
N PRO A 7 10.16 -18.73 -18.93
CA PRO A 7 9.83 -17.99 -17.71
C PRO A 7 9.12 -18.87 -16.65
N GLN A 8 9.49 -20.12 -16.49
CA GLN A 8 8.62 -21.10 -15.82
C GLN A 8 8.89 -21.36 -14.32
N GLN A 9 9.81 -20.64 -13.68
CA GLN A 9 10.19 -20.96 -12.30
C GLN A 9 9.96 -19.83 -11.29
N GLN A 10 9.61 -18.61 -11.71
CA GLN A 10 9.56 -17.43 -10.84
C GLN A 10 8.26 -17.29 -10.03
N ASP A 11 7.11 -17.68 -10.55
CA ASP A 11 5.82 -17.33 -9.91
C ASP A 11 5.42 -18.23 -8.72
N ALA A 12 5.65 -19.54 -8.82
CA ALA A 12 5.42 -20.43 -7.67
C ALA A 12 6.42 -20.18 -6.53
N THR A 13 7.59 -19.64 -6.86
CA THR A 13 8.62 -19.25 -5.89
C THR A 13 8.28 -17.92 -5.18
N ALA A 14 7.60 -16.97 -5.84
CA ALA A 14 7.27 -15.68 -5.25
C ALA A 14 6.21 -15.81 -4.14
N VAL A 15 5.13 -16.55 -4.38
CA VAL A 15 4.08 -16.80 -3.38
C VAL A 15 4.58 -17.67 -2.23
N SER A 16 5.38 -18.71 -2.50
CA SER A 16 5.97 -19.55 -1.45
C SER A 16 7.03 -18.81 -0.63
N ALA A 17 7.83 -17.94 -1.23
CA ALA A 17 8.76 -17.08 -0.52
C ALA A 17 8.01 -16.05 0.37
N LEU A 18 6.88 -15.51 -0.12
CA LEU A 18 6.01 -14.64 0.65
C LEU A 18 5.47 -15.36 1.89
N SER A 19 4.90 -16.55 1.72
CA SER A 19 4.38 -17.33 2.84
C SER A 19 5.46 -17.72 3.86
N ALA A 20 6.68 -18.04 3.39
CA ALA A 20 7.80 -18.36 4.27
C ALA A 20 8.31 -17.16 5.09
N SER A 21 8.10 -15.92 4.62
CA SER A 21 8.55 -14.70 5.30
C SER A 21 7.54 -14.14 6.32
N ILE A 22 6.36 -14.74 6.50
CA ILE A 22 5.34 -14.24 7.44
C ILE A 22 5.83 -14.16 8.90
N SER A 23 6.75 -15.03 9.28
CA SER A 23 7.26 -15.14 10.65
C SER A 23 8.78 -14.95 10.74
N ASP A 24 9.35 -14.07 9.93
CA ASP A 24 10.79 -13.81 9.88
C ASP A 24 11.28 -12.81 10.96
N GLY A 25 10.39 -12.33 11.80
CA GLY A 25 10.70 -11.39 12.90
C GLY A 25 10.77 -9.93 12.49
N LYS A 26 10.53 -9.60 11.23
CA LYS A 26 10.51 -8.22 10.73
C LYS A 26 9.13 -7.58 10.87
N LYS A 27 9.10 -6.28 10.74
CA LYS A 27 7.86 -5.53 10.50
C LYS A 27 7.56 -5.55 9.00
N HIS A 28 6.33 -5.86 8.63
CA HIS A 28 5.91 -6.06 7.25
C HIS A 28 4.97 -4.94 6.80
N LEU A 29 5.50 -4.05 5.96
CA LEU A 29 4.74 -2.96 5.36
C LEU A 29 4.29 -3.32 3.95
N LEU A 30 2.98 -3.37 3.71
CA LEU A 30 2.42 -3.38 2.38
C LEU A 30 2.12 -1.93 1.97
N LEU A 31 2.94 -1.35 1.09
CA LEU A 31 2.78 0.01 0.61
C LEU A 31 2.17 -0.01 -0.79
N SER A 32 1.09 0.70 -1.00
CA SER A 32 0.39 0.70 -2.28
C SER A 32 0.19 2.11 -2.82
N ALA A 33 0.12 2.23 -4.14
CA ALA A 33 -0.28 3.44 -4.82
C ALA A 33 -1.37 3.15 -5.87
N SER A 34 -2.33 4.06 -5.98
CA SER A 34 -3.35 4.01 -7.02
C SER A 34 -3.29 5.26 -7.91
N GLY A 35 -3.95 5.23 -9.08
CA GLY A 35 -3.77 6.20 -10.15
C GLY A 35 -4.04 7.65 -9.78
N SER A 36 -3.04 8.34 -9.29
CA SER A 36 -2.99 9.77 -9.02
C SER A 36 -1.60 10.29 -9.33
N VAL A 37 -1.46 11.54 -9.74
CA VAL A 37 -0.14 12.19 -9.93
C VAL A 37 0.72 12.10 -8.66
N ALA A 38 0.11 12.11 -7.47
CA ALA A 38 0.82 11.97 -6.21
C ALA A 38 1.59 10.62 -6.08
N THR A 39 1.40 9.66 -6.98
CA THR A 39 2.21 8.42 -7.06
C THR A 39 3.71 8.73 -7.21
N ILE A 40 4.10 9.87 -7.78
CA ILE A 40 5.49 10.33 -7.85
C ILE A 40 6.14 10.54 -6.46
N LYS A 41 5.36 10.56 -5.38
CA LYS A 41 5.87 10.66 -4.00
C LYS A 41 6.15 9.30 -3.35
N LEU A 42 5.68 8.21 -3.94
CA LEU A 42 5.95 6.85 -3.44
C LEU A 42 7.46 6.54 -3.32
N PRO A 43 8.32 6.86 -4.31
CA PRO A 43 9.75 6.64 -4.18
C PRO A 43 10.39 7.39 -3.01
N ASN A 44 9.88 8.58 -2.66
CA ASN A 44 10.39 9.36 -1.53
C ASN A 44 10.06 8.69 -0.20
N ILE A 45 8.84 8.13 -0.05
CA ILE A 45 8.44 7.36 1.12
C ILE A 45 9.34 6.13 1.27
N LEU A 46 9.53 5.39 0.18
CA LEU A 46 10.36 4.18 0.17
C LEU A 46 11.81 4.46 0.53
N ARG A 47 12.43 5.49 -0.08
CA ARG A 47 13.82 5.89 0.21
C ARG A 47 13.97 6.31 1.67
N ALA A 48 13.07 7.14 2.18
CA ALA A 48 13.14 7.59 3.57
C ALA A 48 13.06 6.41 4.56
N LEU A 49 12.18 5.44 4.31
CA LEU A 49 12.08 4.24 5.16
C LEU A 49 13.31 3.34 5.00
N GLY A 50 13.80 3.14 3.76
CA GLY A 50 14.96 2.28 3.49
C GLY A 50 16.29 2.87 3.96
N GLU A 51 16.40 4.21 4.08
CA GLU A 51 17.57 4.91 4.65
C GLU A 51 17.52 4.92 6.19
N ALA A 52 16.32 4.97 6.77
CA ALA A 52 16.15 5.07 8.23
C ALA A 52 16.17 3.71 8.94
N HIS A 53 15.88 2.61 8.26
CA HIS A 53 15.68 1.30 8.88
C HIS A 53 16.51 0.20 8.23
N ASP A 54 16.98 -0.73 9.05
CA ASP A 54 17.76 -1.89 8.60
C ASP A 54 16.82 -2.93 7.94
N PRO A 55 17.23 -3.54 6.79
CA PRO A 55 16.48 -4.61 6.13
C PRO A 55 16.23 -5.86 6.99
N SER A 56 16.96 -6.03 8.09
CA SER A 56 16.69 -7.10 9.07
C SER A 56 15.47 -6.80 9.96
N ARG A 57 14.99 -5.56 9.98
CA ARG A 57 13.88 -5.10 10.84
C ARG A 57 12.62 -4.73 10.07
N LEU A 58 12.78 -4.20 8.88
CA LEU A 58 11.69 -3.74 8.01
C LEU A 58 11.74 -4.47 6.67
N SER A 59 10.63 -4.99 6.25
CA SER A 59 10.39 -5.56 4.94
C SER A 59 9.22 -4.81 4.29
N ILE A 60 9.43 -4.31 3.07
CA ILE A 60 8.41 -3.55 2.32
C ILE A 60 8.08 -4.32 1.04
N ARG A 61 6.79 -4.52 0.81
CA ARG A 61 6.27 -4.96 -0.49
C ARG A 61 5.38 -3.88 -1.05
N VAL A 62 5.51 -3.65 -2.36
CA VAL A 62 4.78 -2.58 -3.03
C VAL A 62 3.72 -3.19 -3.94
N VAL A 63 2.50 -2.63 -3.91
CA VAL A 63 1.43 -2.98 -4.85
C VAL A 63 1.02 -1.74 -5.63
N LEU A 64 1.12 -1.80 -6.94
CA LEU A 64 0.73 -0.71 -7.84
C LEU A 64 -0.50 -1.12 -8.63
N THR A 65 -1.51 -0.25 -8.69
CA THR A 65 -2.56 -0.44 -9.69
C THR A 65 -2.01 -0.12 -11.08
N HIS A 66 -2.57 -0.72 -12.11
CA HIS A 66 -2.20 -0.42 -13.49
C HIS A 66 -2.13 1.09 -13.80
N SER A 67 -3.10 1.87 -13.27
CA SER A 67 -3.08 3.33 -13.44
C SER A 67 -1.94 4.03 -12.68
N ALA A 68 -1.42 3.45 -11.59
CA ALA A 68 -0.29 4.01 -10.86
C ALA A 68 1.03 3.80 -11.60
N GLU A 69 1.21 2.68 -12.28
CA GLU A 69 2.41 2.36 -13.05
C GLU A 69 2.72 3.42 -14.12
N HIS A 70 1.69 4.06 -14.71
CA HIS A 70 1.89 5.14 -15.67
C HIS A 70 2.68 6.35 -15.14
N PHE A 71 2.76 6.53 -13.83
CA PHE A 71 3.51 7.62 -13.20
C PHE A 71 4.95 7.22 -12.82
N LEU A 72 5.34 5.95 -13.01
CA LEU A 72 6.62 5.39 -12.57
C LEU A 72 7.27 4.56 -13.69
N ALA A 73 7.53 5.19 -14.82
CA ALA A 73 8.08 4.54 -16.00
C ALA A 73 9.42 5.17 -16.49
N GLY A 74 10.13 5.90 -15.62
CA GLY A 74 11.41 6.51 -15.96
C GLY A 74 11.30 7.84 -16.72
N GLN A 75 10.15 8.54 -16.65
CA GLN A 75 9.91 9.78 -17.39
C GLN A 75 10.71 10.97 -16.85
N ALA A 76 11.02 10.98 -15.55
CA ALA A 76 11.78 12.00 -14.86
C ALA A 76 12.49 11.41 -13.64
N GLU A 77 13.40 12.16 -13.02
CA GLU A 77 14.11 11.74 -11.81
C GLU A 77 13.16 11.36 -10.66
N GLU A 78 12.07 12.10 -10.49
CA GLU A 78 11.03 11.82 -9.49
C GLU A 78 10.06 10.70 -9.88
N GLN A 79 10.20 10.14 -11.09
CA GLN A 79 9.39 9.09 -11.68
C GLN A 79 10.26 7.89 -12.09
N PRO A 80 10.96 7.25 -11.16
CA PRO A 80 11.87 6.15 -11.47
C PRO A 80 11.14 4.96 -12.08
N THR A 81 11.91 4.07 -12.72
CA THR A 81 11.38 2.79 -13.19
C THR A 81 11.04 1.87 -12.02
N LEU A 82 10.21 0.85 -12.26
CA LEU A 82 9.90 -0.17 -11.25
C LEU A 82 11.15 -0.96 -10.81
N GLU A 83 12.15 -1.13 -11.70
CA GLU A 83 13.45 -1.71 -11.34
C GLU A 83 14.19 -0.86 -10.32
N ALA A 84 14.25 0.45 -10.53
CA ALA A 84 14.86 1.37 -9.58
C ALA A 84 14.14 1.38 -8.23
N ILE A 85 12.82 1.19 -8.20
CA ILE A 85 12.04 1.05 -6.96
C ILE A 85 12.40 -0.26 -6.25
N ARG A 86 12.53 -1.39 -6.98
CA ARG A 86 12.94 -2.68 -6.40
C ARG A 86 14.34 -2.65 -5.80
N ALA A 87 15.20 -1.75 -6.25
CA ALA A 87 16.56 -1.59 -5.74
C ALA A 87 16.66 -0.75 -4.45
N ILE A 88 15.56 -0.14 -3.98
CA ILE A 88 15.55 0.63 -2.73
C ILE A 88 15.68 -0.34 -1.55
N PRO A 89 16.53 -0.04 -0.55
CA PRO A 89 16.66 -0.85 0.65
C PRO A 89 15.31 -1.13 1.31
N CYS A 90 15.17 -2.29 1.93
CA CYS A 90 13.93 -2.80 2.53
C CYS A 90 12.79 -3.13 1.54
N VAL A 91 12.91 -2.85 0.24
CA VAL A 91 11.90 -3.23 -0.76
C VAL A 91 12.19 -4.64 -1.28
N ASP A 92 11.41 -5.62 -0.83
CA ASP A 92 11.58 -7.01 -1.20
C ASP A 92 10.90 -7.36 -2.53
N ALA A 93 9.78 -6.70 -2.85
CA ALA A 93 9.04 -6.95 -4.09
C ALA A 93 8.15 -5.78 -4.50
N VAL A 94 7.86 -5.70 -5.81
CA VAL A 94 6.89 -4.77 -6.41
C VAL A 94 5.96 -5.59 -7.30
N TYR A 95 4.66 -5.50 -7.03
CA TYR A 95 3.60 -6.23 -7.73
C TYR A 95 2.68 -5.26 -8.48
N GLY A 96 2.25 -5.68 -9.65
CA GLY A 96 1.18 -5.08 -10.43
C GLY A 96 -0.07 -5.97 -10.52
N ASP A 97 -1.10 -5.49 -11.20
CA ASP A 97 -2.35 -6.25 -11.37
C ASP A 97 -2.16 -7.58 -12.12
N ALA A 98 -1.16 -7.66 -13.01
CA ALA A 98 -0.84 -8.86 -13.78
C ALA A 98 -0.24 -10.01 -12.94
N ASP A 99 0.32 -9.69 -11.76
CA ASP A 99 0.97 -10.68 -10.90
C ASP A 99 -0.04 -11.52 -10.11
N GLU A 100 -1.31 -11.10 -10.05
CA GLU A 100 -2.36 -11.77 -9.26
C GLU A 100 -2.56 -13.23 -9.66
N TRP A 101 -2.66 -13.48 -10.96
CA TRP A 101 -3.03 -14.80 -11.45
C TRP A 101 -1.88 -15.55 -12.14
N GLY A 102 -0.76 -14.87 -12.39
CA GLY A 102 0.39 -15.43 -13.08
C GLY A 102 0.08 -15.91 -14.51
N PRO A 103 1.06 -16.50 -15.19
CA PRO A 103 0.91 -16.95 -16.59
C PRO A 103 0.24 -18.33 -16.70
N ARG A 104 -0.01 -19.03 -15.58
CA ARG A 104 -0.59 -20.40 -15.56
C ARG A 104 -1.93 -20.40 -14.83
N PRO A 105 -2.87 -21.28 -15.25
CA PRO A 105 -4.07 -21.52 -14.47
C PRO A 105 -3.71 -21.98 -13.03
N TRP A 106 -4.40 -21.42 -12.06
CA TRP A 106 -4.25 -21.79 -10.65
C TRP A 106 -4.59 -23.27 -10.42
N LYS A 107 -3.85 -23.92 -9.54
CA LYS A 107 -4.09 -25.30 -9.12
C LYS A 107 -4.46 -25.35 -7.65
N ARG A 108 -5.35 -26.28 -7.28
CA ARG A 108 -5.74 -26.50 -5.88
C ARG A 108 -4.50 -26.75 -5.01
N GLY A 109 -4.36 -25.98 -3.93
CA GLY A 109 -3.23 -26.03 -3.00
C GLY A 109 -2.16 -24.97 -3.26
N GLU A 110 -2.21 -24.24 -4.38
CA GLU A 110 -1.37 -23.07 -4.59
C GLU A 110 -1.93 -21.89 -3.81
N GLY A 111 -1.05 -21.00 -3.31
CA GLY A 111 -1.44 -19.74 -2.68
C GLY A 111 -2.05 -18.78 -3.70
N ILE A 112 -2.85 -17.84 -3.22
CA ILE A 112 -3.44 -16.76 -3.99
C ILE A 112 -2.78 -15.46 -3.52
N LEU A 113 -2.20 -14.68 -4.42
CA LEU A 113 -1.31 -13.58 -4.09
C LEU A 113 -1.95 -12.55 -3.13
N HIS A 114 -3.17 -12.08 -3.39
CA HIS A 114 -3.82 -11.12 -2.50
C HIS A 114 -4.08 -11.67 -1.10
N ILE A 115 -4.34 -12.97 -0.97
CA ILE A 115 -4.53 -13.63 0.33
C ILE A 115 -3.21 -13.70 1.09
N GLU A 116 -2.13 -14.08 0.40
CA GLU A 116 -0.83 -14.20 1.05
C GLU A 116 -0.24 -12.83 1.40
N LEU A 117 -0.44 -11.80 0.55
CA LEU A 117 -0.07 -10.42 0.87
C LEU A 117 -0.80 -9.90 2.11
N ARG A 118 -2.11 -10.15 2.21
CA ARG A 118 -2.91 -9.78 3.37
C ARG A 118 -2.40 -10.46 4.65
N LYS A 119 -2.11 -11.77 4.60
CA LYS A 119 -1.56 -12.50 5.74
C LYS A 119 -0.19 -11.97 6.15
N TRP A 120 0.66 -11.70 5.18
CA TRP A 120 2.03 -11.24 5.38
C TRP A 120 2.08 -9.85 6.02
N ALA A 121 1.29 -8.91 5.56
CA ALA A 121 1.34 -7.53 5.98
C ALA A 121 0.94 -7.32 7.45
N ASP A 122 1.71 -6.57 8.21
CA ASP A 122 1.32 -6.03 9.51
C ASP A 122 0.44 -4.78 9.35
N MET A 123 0.64 -4.04 8.27
CA MET A 123 -0.09 -2.83 7.92
C MET A 123 -0.14 -2.64 6.40
N LEU A 124 -1.25 -2.13 5.90
CA LEU A 124 -1.39 -1.63 4.54
C LEU A 124 -1.43 -0.11 4.53
N VAL A 125 -0.65 0.53 3.66
CA VAL A 125 -0.71 1.97 3.42
C VAL A 125 -1.00 2.21 1.95
N ILE A 126 -2.02 3.01 1.64
CA ILE A 126 -2.39 3.39 0.27
C ILE A 126 -2.08 4.88 0.08
N ALA A 127 -0.94 5.16 -0.48
CA ALA A 127 -0.40 6.52 -0.68
C ALA A 127 0.17 6.71 -2.09
N PRO A 128 -0.61 7.28 -3.02
CA PRO A 128 -1.93 7.89 -2.87
C PRO A 128 -3.11 6.93 -3.00
N LEU A 129 -4.25 7.32 -2.40
CA LEU A 129 -5.57 6.76 -2.68
C LEU A 129 -6.31 7.64 -3.69
N SER A 130 -6.50 7.17 -4.92
CA SER A 130 -7.24 7.87 -5.96
C SER A 130 -8.76 7.80 -5.73
N ALA A 131 -9.51 8.75 -6.30
CA ALA A 131 -10.98 8.76 -6.25
C ALA A 131 -11.61 7.45 -6.76
N ASN A 132 -11.05 6.86 -7.83
CA ASN A 132 -11.53 5.58 -8.37
C ASN A 132 -11.32 4.43 -7.37
N THR A 133 -10.14 4.34 -6.75
CA THR A 133 -9.86 3.28 -5.78
C THR A 133 -10.65 3.48 -4.49
N LEU A 134 -10.83 4.73 -4.02
CA LEU A 134 -11.72 5.07 -2.92
C LEU A 134 -13.15 4.59 -3.19
N ALA A 135 -13.68 4.87 -4.39
CA ALA A 135 -15.01 4.43 -4.79
C ALA A 135 -15.12 2.90 -4.81
N LYS A 136 -14.12 2.19 -5.32
CA LYS A 136 -14.10 0.72 -5.34
C LYS A 136 -14.11 0.15 -3.92
N ILE A 137 -13.24 0.62 -3.05
CA ILE A 137 -13.13 0.15 -1.65
C ILE A 137 -14.47 0.31 -0.93
N THR A 138 -15.05 1.51 -0.97
CA THR A 138 -16.30 1.81 -0.25
C THR A 138 -17.54 1.11 -0.81
N ASN A 139 -17.46 0.55 -2.02
CA ASN A 139 -18.53 -0.24 -2.62
C ASN A 139 -18.20 -1.74 -2.73
N GLY A 140 -17.08 -2.19 -2.13
CA GLY A 140 -16.69 -3.60 -2.10
C GLY A 140 -16.25 -4.18 -3.44
N ILE A 141 -15.85 -3.33 -4.40
CA ILE A 141 -15.37 -3.76 -5.72
C ILE A 141 -13.90 -4.17 -5.61
N CYS A 142 -13.60 -5.41 -5.97
CA CYS A 142 -12.26 -6.00 -5.91
C CYS A 142 -11.88 -6.60 -7.28
N ASN A 143 -11.57 -5.72 -8.25
CA ASN A 143 -11.26 -6.10 -9.63
C ASN A 143 -9.80 -5.84 -10.02
N ASN A 144 -8.91 -5.66 -9.04
CA ASN A 144 -7.47 -5.58 -9.20
C ASN A 144 -6.77 -6.06 -7.91
N LEU A 145 -5.46 -6.27 -7.95
CA LEU A 145 -4.71 -6.82 -6.83
C LEU A 145 -4.89 -6.01 -5.54
N LEU A 146 -4.72 -4.69 -5.58
CA LEU A 146 -4.89 -3.84 -4.40
C LEU A 146 -6.27 -3.97 -3.76
N THR A 147 -7.32 -3.85 -4.56
CA THR A 147 -8.70 -3.92 -4.05
C THR A 147 -9.07 -5.32 -3.58
N SER A 148 -8.46 -6.36 -4.15
CA SER A 148 -8.59 -7.74 -3.67
C SER A 148 -7.93 -7.94 -2.30
N VAL A 149 -6.74 -7.36 -2.08
CA VAL A 149 -6.08 -7.34 -0.75
C VAL A 149 -6.96 -6.65 0.29
N VAL A 150 -7.49 -5.44 -0.04
CA VAL A 150 -8.38 -4.70 0.88
C VAL A 150 -9.65 -5.49 1.18
N ARG A 151 -10.25 -6.13 0.18
CA ARG A 151 -11.48 -6.93 0.35
C ARG A 151 -11.26 -8.18 1.19
N ALA A 152 -10.06 -8.76 1.13
CA ALA A 152 -9.66 -9.91 1.91
C ALA A 152 -9.13 -9.55 3.32
N TRP A 153 -9.05 -8.26 3.67
CA TRP A 153 -8.47 -7.82 4.94
C TRP A 153 -9.20 -8.38 6.15
N ASP A 154 -8.45 -8.85 7.15
CA ASP A 154 -9.01 -9.34 8.40
C ASP A 154 -9.37 -8.15 9.31
N THR A 155 -10.61 -7.69 9.19
CA THR A 155 -11.08 -6.42 9.74
C THR A 155 -11.33 -6.46 11.25
N ASP A 156 -11.62 -7.64 11.79
CA ASP A 156 -11.91 -7.86 13.21
C ASP A 156 -10.85 -8.71 13.93
N GLY A 157 -9.81 -9.12 13.20
CA GLY A 157 -8.72 -9.91 13.74
C GLY A 157 -9.08 -11.36 14.09
N VAL A 158 -10.27 -11.83 13.73
CA VAL A 158 -10.74 -13.18 14.08
C VAL A 158 -9.97 -14.27 13.32
N VAL A 159 -9.57 -13.97 12.08
CA VAL A 159 -8.88 -14.96 11.24
C VAL A 159 -7.41 -15.08 11.60
N GLU A 160 -6.74 -13.97 11.95
CA GLU A 160 -5.30 -13.93 12.19
C GLU A 160 -4.92 -13.67 13.65
N GLY A 161 -5.91 -13.52 14.53
CA GLY A 161 -5.71 -13.31 15.96
C GLY A 161 -5.25 -11.90 16.33
N ARG A 162 -5.22 -10.97 15.35
CA ARG A 162 -4.83 -9.55 15.57
C ARG A 162 -5.51 -8.62 14.58
N GLY A 163 -5.95 -7.47 15.06
CA GLY A 163 -6.40 -6.37 14.21
C GLY A 163 -5.23 -5.71 13.48
N LYS A 164 -5.38 -5.47 12.19
CA LYS A 164 -4.40 -4.79 11.35
C LYS A 164 -5.01 -3.53 10.74
N ARG A 165 -4.21 -2.46 10.61
CA ARG A 165 -4.69 -1.18 10.09
C ARG A 165 -4.42 -1.01 8.61
N ILE A 166 -5.31 -0.24 7.96
CA ILE A 166 -5.14 0.29 6.62
C ILE A 166 -5.08 1.81 6.72
N ILE A 167 -3.93 2.42 6.43
CA ILE A 167 -3.79 3.87 6.33
C ILE A 167 -4.05 4.27 4.88
N VAL A 168 -4.85 5.31 4.67
CA VAL A 168 -5.15 5.82 3.33
C VAL A 168 -4.87 7.32 3.23
N CYS A 169 -4.24 7.71 2.13
CA CYS A 169 -3.86 9.09 1.83
C CYS A 169 -4.58 9.56 0.55
N PRO A 170 -5.80 10.08 0.64
CA PRO A 170 -6.57 10.53 -0.52
C PRO A 170 -5.82 11.57 -1.34
N ALA A 171 -5.88 11.44 -2.69
CA ALA A 171 -5.26 12.37 -3.62
C ALA A 171 -6.03 12.44 -4.95
N MET A 172 -6.62 13.60 -5.21
CA MET A 172 -7.43 13.86 -6.41
C MET A 172 -7.51 15.37 -6.67
N ASN A 173 -8.00 15.79 -7.83
CA ASN A 173 -8.19 17.21 -8.08
C ASN A 173 -9.30 17.82 -7.21
N THR A 174 -9.32 19.15 -7.09
CA THR A 174 -10.23 19.86 -6.21
C THR A 174 -11.71 19.60 -6.52
N ALA A 175 -12.09 19.50 -7.80
CA ALA A 175 -13.48 19.23 -8.19
C ALA A 175 -13.91 17.82 -7.75
N MET A 176 -13.04 16.82 -7.92
CA MET A 176 -13.29 15.45 -7.43
C MET A 176 -13.35 15.41 -5.89
N TRP A 177 -12.48 16.17 -5.20
CA TRP A 177 -12.51 16.23 -3.74
C TRP A 177 -13.79 16.85 -3.22
N ARG A 178 -14.26 17.94 -3.84
CA ARG A 178 -15.50 18.64 -3.48
C ARG A 178 -16.77 17.93 -3.95
N HIS A 179 -16.65 16.90 -4.78
CA HIS A 179 -17.80 16.16 -5.25
C HIS A 179 -18.55 15.47 -4.10
N PRO A 180 -19.89 15.56 -4.00
CA PRO A 180 -20.67 15.04 -2.86
C PRO A 180 -20.42 13.56 -2.56
N ILE A 181 -20.12 12.74 -3.58
CA ILE A 181 -19.83 11.33 -3.39
C ILE A 181 -18.53 11.12 -2.62
N THR A 182 -17.52 11.97 -2.80
CA THR A 182 -16.23 11.86 -2.12
C THR A 182 -16.41 12.02 -0.61
N ALA A 183 -17.16 13.06 -0.18
CA ALA A 183 -17.44 13.27 1.23
C ALA A 183 -18.17 12.06 1.87
N LYS A 184 -19.11 11.45 1.13
CA LYS A 184 -19.81 10.23 1.58
C LYS A 184 -18.84 9.06 1.73
N GLN A 185 -17.95 8.85 0.77
CA GLN A 185 -16.99 7.75 0.76
C GLN A 185 -15.92 7.91 1.86
N ILE A 186 -15.39 9.12 2.06
CA ILE A 186 -14.46 9.41 3.15
C ILE A 186 -15.13 9.17 4.50
N ARG A 187 -16.38 9.61 4.67
CA ARG A 187 -17.14 9.37 5.90
C ARG A 187 -17.28 7.88 6.20
N THR A 188 -17.51 7.04 5.20
CA THR A 188 -17.55 5.58 5.38
C THR A 188 -16.24 5.07 5.96
N LEU A 189 -15.08 5.49 5.40
CA LEU A 189 -13.78 5.06 5.93
C LEU A 189 -13.49 5.59 7.34
N GLU A 190 -13.91 6.83 7.66
CA GLU A 190 -13.61 7.48 8.95
C GLU A 190 -14.58 7.11 10.06
N LYS A 191 -15.87 6.91 9.74
CA LYS A 191 -16.93 6.74 10.74
C LYS A 191 -17.43 5.32 10.85
N ASP A 192 -17.68 4.68 9.71
CA ASP A 192 -18.26 3.34 9.70
C ASP A 192 -17.17 2.27 9.91
N TRP A 193 -15.94 2.54 9.38
CA TRP A 193 -14.80 1.61 9.41
C TRP A 193 -13.55 2.19 10.08
N GLY A 194 -13.64 3.39 10.65
CA GLY A 194 -12.49 4.13 11.16
C GLY A 194 -11.94 3.59 12.48
N ALA A 195 -10.64 3.48 12.60
CA ALA A 195 -9.96 3.13 13.83
C ALA A 195 -10.20 4.22 14.91
N GLY A 196 -10.78 3.84 16.06
CA GLY A 196 -11.20 4.75 17.12
C GLY A 196 -12.64 5.27 16.97
N SER A 197 -13.42 4.74 16.03
CA SER A 197 -14.86 4.99 15.93
C SER A 197 -15.58 4.26 17.06
N THR A 198 -16.34 5.02 17.89
CA THR A 198 -17.03 4.51 19.10
C THR A 198 -18.35 3.79 18.82
N GLN A 199 -18.64 3.41 17.59
CA GLN A 199 -19.88 2.72 17.23
C GLN A 199 -19.73 1.18 17.16
N GLY A 200 -19.13 0.58 18.18
CA GLY A 200 -19.05 -0.85 18.39
C GLY A 200 -18.32 -1.13 19.69
N GLU A 201 -18.76 -2.11 20.46
CA GLU A 201 -18.08 -2.58 21.67
C GLU A 201 -16.72 -3.20 21.27
N GLY A 202 -15.68 -2.35 21.19
CA GLY A 202 -14.31 -2.72 20.84
C GLY A 202 -13.60 -1.58 20.13
N ASP A 203 -12.30 -1.51 20.25
CA ASP A 203 -11.37 -0.57 19.58
C ASP A 203 -11.29 -0.82 18.03
N GLY A 204 -12.43 -1.11 17.42
CA GLY A 204 -12.71 -2.03 16.34
C GLY A 204 -12.73 -1.49 14.92
N GLY A 205 -12.16 -0.33 14.63
CA GLY A 205 -12.03 0.12 13.24
C GLY A 205 -10.64 -0.22 12.66
N TRP A 206 -10.57 -0.39 11.33
CA TRP A 206 -9.33 -0.78 10.63
C TRP A 206 -8.82 0.27 9.63
N PHE A 207 -9.61 1.31 9.30
CA PHE A 207 -9.16 2.41 8.46
C PHE A 207 -8.67 3.62 9.28
N GLU A 208 -7.57 4.21 8.84
CA GLU A 208 -7.06 5.50 9.27
C GLU A 208 -6.92 6.41 8.03
N VAL A 209 -7.69 7.49 7.97
CA VAL A 209 -7.64 8.43 6.86
C VAL A 209 -6.70 9.58 7.22
N MET A 210 -5.65 9.77 6.43
CA MET A 210 -4.80 10.96 6.48
C MET A 210 -5.36 11.99 5.50
N PRO A 211 -6.01 13.06 5.99
CA PRO A 211 -6.74 13.99 5.12
C PRO A 211 -5.80 14.69 4.13
N PRO A 212 -6.29 15.02 2.93
CA PRO A 212 -5.50 15.75 1.94
C PRO A 212 -5.23 17.18 2.42
N GLN A 213 -4.17 17.76 1.88
CA GLN A 213 -3.78 19.14 2.17
C GLN A 213 -4.14 20.09 1.03
N GLU A 214 -4.19 21.38 1.35
CA GLU A 214 -4.28 22.44 0.37
C GLU A 214 -2.91 22.65 -0.28
N MET A 215 -2.85 22.58 -1.61
CA MET A 215 -1.62 22.80 -2.36
C MET A 215 -1.91 23.20 -3.80
N LYS A 216 -0.89 23.67 -4.51
CA LYS A 216 -0.93 23.82 -5.97
C LYS A 216 -0.90 22.42 -6.59
N LEU A 217 -2.00 22.05 -7.23
CA LEU A 217 -2.14 20.74 -7.86
C LEU A 217 -1.40 20.69 -9.21
N ALA A 218 -1.11 19.49 -9.69
CA ALA A 218 -0.43 19.29 -10.98
C ALA A 218 -1.20 19.82 -12.19
N CYS A 219 -2.53 20.00 -12.08
CA CYS A 219 -3.36 20.66 -13.09
C CYS A 219 -3.24 22.20 -13.07
N GLY A 220 -2.44 22.78 -12.16
CA GLY A 220 -2.26 24.22 -12.01
C GLY A 220 -3.21 24.90 -11.03
N ASP A 221 -4.27 24.24 -10.63
CA ASP A 221 -5.23 24.76 -9.65
C ASP A 221 -4.61 24.82 -8.24
N VAL A 222 -4.94 25.84 -7.47
CA VAL A 222 -4.69 25.89 -6.02
C VAL A 222 -5.97 25.44 -5.33
N GLY A 223 -5.88 24.40 -4.53
CA GLY A 223 -7.06 23.90 -3.83
C GLY A 223 -6.78 22.68 -2.96
N VAL A 224 -7.83 22.21 -2.31
CA VAL A 224 -7.80 21.02 -1.45
C VAL A 224 -7.94 19.77 -2.31
N GLY A 225 -7.15 18.73 -1.99
CA GLY A 225 -7.22 17.44 -2.69
C GLY A 225 -5.84 16.83 -2.99
N GLY A 226 -4.75 17.56 -2.73
CA GLY A 226 -3.40 17.03 -2.80
C GLY A 226 -3.13 16.04 -1.66
N MET A 227 -2.41 14.96 -1.95
CA MET A 227 -2.00 14.01 -0.91
C MET A 227 -1.32 14.73 0.26
N VAL A 228 -1.58 14.30 1.47
CA VAL A 228 -0.82 14.71 2.66
C VAL A 228 0.69 14.64 2.40
N ASP A 229 1.47 15.48 3.05
CA ASP A 229 2.94 15.47 2.89
C ASP A 229 3.48 14.04 3.13
N TRP A 230 4.23 13.53 2.19
CA TRP A 230 4.81 12.20 2.24
C TRP A 230 5.66 11.95 3.50
N LYS A 231 6.26 13.00 4.09
CA LYS A 231 6.99 12.91 5.36
C LYS A 231 6.07 12.59 6.53
N GLN A 232 4.82 13.07 6.50
CA GLN A 232 3.82 12.71 7.51
C GLN A 232 3.37 11.24 7.33
N VAL A 233 3.32 10.75 6.09
CA VAL A 233 3.05 9.34 5.82
C VAL A 233 4.16 8.46 6.42
N VAL A 234 5.43 8.81 6.21
CA VAL A 234 6.58 8.11 6.81
C VAL A 234 6.45 8.06 8.34
N LYS A 235 6.22 9.21 8.99
CA LYS A 235 6.04 9.28 10.45
C LYS A 235 4.88 8.41 10.95
N ALA A 236 3.76 8.38 10.22
CA ALA A 236 2.63 7.54 10.58
C ALA A 236 2.98 6.04 10.47
N ILE A 237 3.71 5.64 9.44
CA ILE A 237 4.21 4.28 9.27
C ILE A 237 5.12 3.88 10.43
N GLU A 238 6.13 4.69 10.74
CA GLU A 238 7.09 4.44 11.82
C GLU A 238 6.40 4.30 13.17
N LEU A 239 5.45 5.20 13.47
CA LEU A 239 4.70 5.17 14.71
C LEU A 239 3.82 3.92 14.83
N ARG A 240 3.10 3.55 13.76
CA ARG A 240 2.14 2.44 13.80
C ARG A 240 2.80 1.06 13.71
N LEU A 241 3.97 0.96 13.11
CA LEU A 241 4.78 -0.27 13.09
C LEU A 241 5.77 -0.36 14.25
N ASP A 242 5.80 0.66 15.14
CA ASP A 242 6.71 0.70 16.28
C ASP A 242 8.20 0.56 15.86
N LEU A 243 8.57 1.33 14.82
CA LEU A 243 9.93 1.33 14.29
C LEU A 243 10.87 2.32 15.00
N SER A 244 10.34 3.20 15.84
CA SER A 244 11.07 4.36 16.39
C SER A 244 11.92 4.04 17.65
N GLN A 245 11.91 2.82 18.17
CA GLN A 245 12.43 2.53 19.52
C GLN A 245 13.95 2.35 19.66
N ASP A 246 14.75 2.47 18.60
CA ASP A 246 16.19 2.13 18.70
C ASP A 246 17.21 3.28 18.54
N GLN A 247 16.82 4.52 18.75
CA GLN A 247 17.82 5.60 18.89
C GLN A 247 18.45 5.70 20.30
N LEU A 248 18.10 4.80 21.23
CA LEU A 248 18.56 4.84 22.63
C LEU A 248 19.62 3.78 23.00
N GLY A 249 20.23 3.14 22.03
CA GLY A 249 21.29 2.14 22.22
C GLY A 249 22.67 2.60 21.74
N GLN A 250 23.15 3.81 22.08
CA GLN A 250 24.59 4.08 22.06
C GLN A 250 25.16 3.75 23.44
N PRO A 251 26.09 2.79 23.56
CA PRO A 251 26.83 2.61 24.79
C PRO A 251 27.79 3.82 25.01
N THR A 252 27.74 4.38 26.19
CA THR A 252 28.74 5.31 26.75
C THR A 252 30.13 4.68 26.80
#